data_8cd9ff0718cd833a2ecfa687ab9d8842
#
_entry.id   8cd9ff0718cd833a2ecfa687ab9d8842
#
_cell.length_a   1.000
_cell.length_b   1.000
_cell.length_c   1.000
_cell.angle_alpha   90.00
_cell.angle_beta   90.00
_cell.angle_gamma   90.00
#
_symmetry.space_group_name_H-M   'P 1'
#
loop_
_entity.id
_entity.type
_entity.pdbx_description
1 polymer ?
#
loop_
_entity_poly.entity_id
_entity_poly.type
_entity_poly.pdbx_seq_one_letter_code
_entity_poly.pdbx_strand_id
1 'polypeptide(L)'
;MSEENGNSHRDGHRDSQRDSLQESQREKHSSSKDITLALRGWDYESGTLNVRKVAGLDGRPKLQMRLDLGLLQMELTGRPDGLKPHGCESLLDYHENRLHEHRARHGTDSEFHLSAEQCQGLREEAVMYYQRYLSLFVIEEFGAVVRDTDRNLRLIDFCGKYAAHEEDKLVLEQYRPYITMMNARAGASIQVSEGKLPDALETITVGLARIKKFFRRFGQEDAYRQCNEARILRRLAKRIKRQLPVDPVARLHRQLQKAIKLEAYEEAAKLRDQIQGMEQGA
;
A
#
# COMPACT_ATOMS: atom_id res chain seq x y z
N MET A 1 59.57 43.23 38.91
CA MET A 1 60.13 41.87 39.09
C MET A 1 58.92 41.01 39.47
N SER A 2 58.40 40.40 38.49
CA SER A 2 58.32 38.93 38.23
C SER A 2 57.38 38.26 39.24
N GLU A 3 56.21 37.73 38.80
CA GLU A 3 55.98 36.46 38.16
C GLU A 3 54.52 36.36 37.65
N GLU A 4 54.35 36.35 36.38
CA GLU A 4 53.23 35.72 35.68
C GLU A 4 53.80 34.50 34.99
N ASN A 5 53.22 33.31 35.22
CA ASN A 5 53.01 32.26 34.21
C ASN A 5 52.60 30.93 34.88
N GLY A 6 51.54 30.35 34.46
CA GLY A 6 51.36 28.93 34.66
C GLY A 6 49.91 28.44 34.90
N ASN A 7 48.97 28.75 34.00
CA ASN A 7 47.71 27.98 34.06
C ASN A 7 46.94 27.90 32.72
N SER A 8 47.62 27.82 31.59
CA SER A 8 46.96 27.74 30.27
C SER A 8 47.12 26.39 29.56
N HIS A 9 47.77 25.39 30.20
CA HIS A 9 48.06 24.12 29.50
C HIS A 9 47.28 22.91 29.94
N ARG A 10 46.37 23.05 30.94
CA ARG A 10 45.61 21.89 31.44
C ARG A 10 44.21 21.71 30.84
N ASP A 11 43.59 22.73 30.27
CA ASP A 11 42.20 22.62 29.75
C ASP A 11 42.14 22.05 28.32
N GLY A 12 43.16 22.34 27.47
CA GLY A 12 43.20 21.82 26.12
C GLY A 12 43.38 20.29 25.98
N HIS A 13 43.91 19.65 27.04
CA HIS A 13 44.14 18.20 27.06
C HIS A 13 42.91 17.39 27.46
N ARG A 14 42.01 18.00 28.23
CA ARG A 14 40.73 17.35 28.62
C ARG A 14 39.69 17.39 27.53
N ASP A 15 39.63 18.43 26.74
CA ASP A 15 38.66 18.52 25.63
C ASP A 15 39.06 17.60 24.46
N SER A 16 40.35 17.53 24.11
CA SER A 16 40.87 16.58 23.11
C SER A 16 40.66 15.12 23.51
N GLN A 17 40.73 14.78 24.80
CA GLN A 17 40.42 13.41 25.27
C GLN A 17 38.91 13.11 25.28
N ARG A 18 38.07 14.10 25.52
CA ARG A 18 36.60 13.93 25.43
C ARG A 18 36.14 13.74 24.00
N ASP A 19 36.70 14.55 23.08
CA ASP A 19 36.36 14.44 21.66
C ASP A 19 36.83 13.12 21.06
N SER A 20 38.05 12.66 21.39
CA SER A 20 38.54 11.35 20.95
C SER A 20 37.77 10.16 21.54
N LEU A 21 37.29 10.28 22.78
CA LEU A 21 36.43 9.27 23.41
C LEU A 21 35.02 9.25 22.78
N GLN A 22 34.49 10.42 22.43
CA GLN A 22 33.19 10.51 21.73
C GLN A 22 33.29 10.02 20.27
N GLU A 23 34.37 10.33 19.60
CA GLU A 23 34.65 9.82 18.26
C GLU A 23 34.87 8.31 18.24
N SER A 24 35.65 7.77 19.17
CA SER A 24 35.84 6.32 19.36
C SER A 24 34.56 5.58 19.77
N GLN A 25 33.66 6.23 20.52
CA GLN A 25 32.34 5.68 20.82
C GLN A 25 31.39 5.77 19.63
N ARG A 26 31.44 6.82 18.80
CA ARG A 26 30.71 6.94 17.55
C ARG A 26 31.19 5.89 16.53
N GLU A 27 32.47 5.67 16.39
CA GLU A 27 33.03 4.64 15.50
C GLU A 27 32.67 3.23 15.97
N LYS A 28 32.70 2.93 17.28
CA LYS A 28 32.26 1.64 17.85
C LYS A 28 30.75 1.39 17.64
N HIS A 29 29.91 2.42 17.67
CA HIS A 29 28.49 2.31 17.33
C HIS A 29 28.23 2.15 15.82
N SER A 30 29.08 2.74 14.97
CA SER A 30 28.99 2.66 13.51
C SER A 30 29.44 1.30 12.96
N SER A 31 30.28 0.56 13.68
CA SER A 31 30.86 -0.69 13.18
C SER A 31 30.15 -1.96 13.67
N SER A 32 29.19 -1.88 14.57
CA SER A 32 28.47 -3.06 15.03
C SER A 32 27.49 -3.53 13.97
N LYS A 33 27.73 -4.74 13.45
CA LYS A 33 26.80 -5.46 12.56
C LYS A 33 25.68 -6.17 13.34
N ASP A 34 25.73 -6.13 14.65
CA ASP A 34 24.71 -6.70 15.55
C ASP A 34 23.46 -5.82 15.59
N ILE A 35 22.31 -6.40 15.26
CA ILE A 35 21.02 -5.72 15.22
C ILE A 35 20.34 -5.60 16.59
N THR A 36 20.93 -6.13 17.66
CA THR A 36 20.34 -6.11 19.03
C THR A 36 19.92 -4.70 19.46
N LEU A 37 20.74 -3.69 19.16
CA LEU A 37 20.41 -2.30 19.47
C LEU A 37 19.19 -1.79 18.69
N ALA A 38 19.06 -2.19 17.43
CA ALA A 38 17.92 -1.81 16.59
C ALA A 38 16.62 -2.50 17.06
N LEU A 39 16.71 -3.65 17.70
CA LEU A 39 15.55 -4.42 18.20
C LEU A 39 15.17 -4.08 19.65
N ARG A 40 16.03 -3.39 20.40
CA ARG A 40 15.80 -3.08 21.81
C ARG A 40 14.52 -2.29 22.00
N GLY A 41 13.61 -2.80 22.85
CA GLY A 41 12.31 -2.17 23.11
C GLY A 41 11.31 -2.24 21.95
N TRP A 42 11.57 -3.13 20.99
CA TRP A 42 10.68 -3.36 19.85
C TRP A 42 10.45 -4.87 19.68
N ASP A 43 9.64 -5.42 20.57
CA ASP A 43 9.40 -6.85 20.64
C ASP A 43 8.57 -7.34 19.45
N TYR A 44 8.84 -8.58 19.04
CA TYR A 44 8.02 -9.26 18.05
C TYR A 44 6.74 -9.79 18.69
N GLU A 45 5.61 -9.53 18.04
CA GLU A 45 4.30 -10.06 18.42
C GLU A 45 3.73 -10.87 17.26
N SER A 46 3.52 -12.17 17.49
CA SER A 46 2.99 -13.07 16.46
C SER A 46 1.57 -12.66 16.03
N GLY A 47 1.35 -12.65 14.72
CA GLY A 47 0.06 -12.28 14.13
C GLY A 47 -0.18 -10.78 13.99
N THR A 48 0.75 -9.94 14.48
CA THR A 48 0.69 -8.48 14.36
C THR A 48 1.79 -7.98 13.42
N LEU A 49 1.42 -7.09 12.49
CA LEU A 49 2.41 -6.36 11.69
C LEU A 49 2.90 -5.16 12.49
N ASN A 50 4.11 -5.27 13.03
CA ASN A 50 4.75 -4.22 13.79
C ASN A 50 5.72 -3.44 12.90
N VAL A 51 5.40 -2.17 12.63
CA VAL A 51 6.07 -1.31 11.65
C VAL A 51 6.42 0.02 12.28
N ARG A 52 7.57 0.58 11.91
CA ARG A 52 7.98 1.93 12.30
C ARG A 52 8.72 2.65 11.17
N LYS A 53 8.72 3.98 11.21
CA LYS A 53 9.64 4.83 10.45
C LYS A 53 10.84 5.19 11.30
N VAL A 54 12.02 5.17 10.71
CA VAL A 54 13.27 5.59 11.37
C VAL A 54 14.05 6.53 10.44
N ALA A 55 14.89 7.37 11.00
CA ALA A 55 15.84 8.14 10.22
C ALA A 55 16.98 7.21 9.74
N GLY A 56 17.23 7.17 8.45
CA GLY A 56 18.38 6.47 7.89
C GLY A 56 19.70 7.21 8.13
N LEU A 57 20.82 6.51 8.02
CA LEU A 57 22.15 7.12 8.10
C LEU A 57 22.40 8.13 6.96
N ASP A 58 21.70 7.98 5.86
CA ASP A 58 21.70 8.90 4.71
C ASP A 58 20.75 10.10 4.87
N GLY A 59 20.19 10.29 6.08
CA GLY A 59 19.22 11.33 6.40
C GLY A 59 17.81 11.11 5.84
N ARG A 60 17.60 10.07 5.02
CA ARG A 60 16.28 9.75 4.47
C ARG A 60 15.52 8.83 5.42
N PRO A 61 14.18 8.99 5.52
CA PRO A 61 13.37 8.09 6.33
C PRO A 61 13.37 6.68 5.71
N LYS A 62 13.48 5.67 6.57
CA LYS A 62 13.37 4.25 6.23
C LYS A 62 12.15 3.65 6.90
N LEU A 63 11.60 2.62 6.27
CA LEU A 63 10.52 1.82 6.81
C LEU A 63 11.10 0.53 7.38
N GLN A 64 10.78 0.20 8.62
CA GLN A 64 11.19 -1.05 9.25
C GLN A 64 9.96 -1.87 9.62
N MET A 65 9.97 -3.16 9.29
CA MET A 65 8.98 -4.15 9.71
C MET A 65 9.66 -5.20 10.60
N ARG A 66 9.11 -5.43 11.79
CA ARG A 66 9.62 -6.41 12.75
C ARG A 66 9.27 -7.82 12.30
N LEU A 67 10.26 -8.68 12.26
CA LEU A 67 10.12 -10.12 12.06
C LEU A 67 10.50 -10.86 13.35
N ASP A 68 10.16 -12.12 13.47
CA ASP A 68 10.50 -12.96 14.63
C ASP A 68 12.01 -12.96 14.95
N LEU A 69 12.87 -13.16 13.95
CA LEU A 69 14.32 -13.21 14.11
C LEU A 69 15.06 -11.93 13.72
N GLY A 70 14.35 -10.87 13.32
CA GLY A 70 15.03 -9.67 12.86
C GLY A 70 14.08 -8.56 12.40
N LEU A 71 14.47 -7.86 11.35
CA LEU A 71 13.67 -6.80 10.74
C LEU A 71 13.91 -6.77 9.22
N LEU A 72 12.91 -6.29 8.48
CA LEU A 72 13.09 -5.78 7.13
C LEU A 72 13.24 -4.27 7.20
N GLN A 73 14.23 -3.72 6.49
CA GLN A 73 14.37 -2.29 6.29
C GLN A 73 14.19 -1.96 4.81
N MET A 74 13.35 -0.99 4.51
CA MET A 74 12.95 -0.66 3.14
C MET A 74 13.03 0.84 2.91
N GLU A 75 13.35 1.23 1.66
CA GLU A 75 13.16 2.60 1.19
C GLU A 75 11.67 2.93 1.06
N LEU A 76 11.28 4.18 1.33
CA LEU A 76 9.90 4.64 1.17
C LEU A 76 9.52 4.88 -0.30
N THR A 77 10.51 5.16 -1.16
CA THR A 77 10.33 5.44 -2.58
C THR A 77 11.33 4.64 -3.41
N GLY A 78 11.11 4.55 -4.71
CA GLY A 78 11.93 3.72 -5.60
C GLY A 78 11.78 2.23 -5.29
N ARG A 79 12.79 1.43 -5.57
CA ARG A 79 12.82 0.02 -5.22
C ARG A 79 13.02 -0.16 -3.70
N PRO A 80 12.31 -1.09 -3.04
CA PRO A 80 12.36 -1.21 -1.58
C PRO A 80 13.73 -1.47 -0.99
N ASP A 81 14.64 -2.13 -1.70
CA ASP A 81 16.03 -2.38 -1.29
C ASP A 81 16.99 -1.21 -1.61
N GLY A 82 16.49 -0.15 -2.26
CA GLY A 82 17.28 1.02 -2.65
C GLY A 82 18.18 0.81 -3.86
N LEU A 83 18.20 -0.38 -4.46
CA LEU A 83 19.02 -0.67 -5.64
C LEU A 83 18.36 -0.15 -6.92
N LYS A 84 19.21 0.15 -7.91
CA LYS A 84 18.80 0.57 -9.26
C LYS A 84 19.29 -0.46 -10.29
N PRO A 85 18.55 -1.55 -10.53
CA PRO A 85 18.96 -2.57 -11.46
C PRO A 85 19.07 -1.98 -12.88
N HIS A 86 20.20 -2.23 -13.54
CA HIS A 86 20.50 -1.68 -14.87
C HIS A 86 20.35 -0.16 -14.97
N GLY A 87 20.53 0.58 -13.86
CA GLY A 87 20.34 2.04 -13.81
C GLY A 87 18.89 2.52 -13.78
N CYS A 88 17.91 1.60 -13.76
CA CYS A 88 16.49 1.90 -13.68
C CYS A 88 15.97 1.88 -12.24
N GLU A 89 14.80 2.50 -11.99
CA GLU A 89 14.18 2.52 -10.66
C GLU A 89 13.71 1.14 -10.20
N SER A 90 13.42 0.23 -11.13
CA SER A 90 13.05 -1.16 -10.85
C SER A 90 13.34 -2.07 -12.04
N LEU A 91 13.29 -3.40 -11.83
CA LEU A 91 13.37 -4.37 -12.93
C LEU A 91 12.17 -4.26 -13.87
N LEU A 92 10.98 -3.93 -13.35
CA LEU A 92 9.81 -3.69 -14.20
C LEU A 92 10.08 -2.53 -15.16
N ASP A 93 10.55 -1.39 -14.64
CA ASP A 93 10.85 -0.21 -15.48
C ASP A 93 11.94 -0.53 -16.51
N TYR A 94 12.96 -1.31 -16.14
CA TYR A 94 13.97 -1.79 -17.07
C TYR A 94 13.37 -2.61 -18.23
N HIS A 95 12.49 -3.57 -17.92
CA HIS A 95 11.88 -4.40 -18.95
C HIS A 95 10.84 -3.64 -19.78
N GLU A 96 10.13 -2.67 -19.20
CA GLU A 96 9.23 -1.77 -19.93
C GLU A 96 10.03 -0.89 -20.93
N ASN A 97 11.20 -0.39 -20.51
CA ASN A 97 12.12 0.35 -21.40
C ASN A 97 12.61 -0.54 -22.54
N ARG A 98 13.01 -1.79 -22.27
CA ARG A 98 13.38 -2.75 -23.31
C ARG A 98 12.24 -3.02 -24.29
N LEU A 99 11.01 -3.14 -23.82
CA LEU A 99 9.83 -3.27 -24.67
C LEU A 99 9.64 -2.03 -25.55
N HIS A 100 9.81 -0.84 -24.97
CA HIS A 100 9.71 0.42 -25.72
C HIS A 100 10.76 0.49 -26.84
N GLU A 101 12.00 0.15 -26.55
CA GLU A 101 13.08 0.07 -27.55
C GLU A 101 12.82 -0.98 -28.63
N HIS A 102 12.27 -2.14 -28.22
CA HIS A 102 11.89 -3.19 -29.19
C HIS A 102 10.83 -2.69 -30.15
N ARG A 103 9.77 -2.03 -29.65
CA ARG A 103 8.72 -1.43 -30.47
C ARG A 103 9.25 -0.34 -31.39
N ALA A 104 10.18 0.48 -30.93
CA ALA A 104 10.79 1.53 -31.76
C ALA A 104 11.60 0.94 -32.92
N ARG A 105 12.25 -0.21 -32.71
CA ARG A 105 13.06 -0.89 -33.76
C ARG A 105 12.23 -1.73 -34.72
N HIS A 106 11.20 -2.42 -34.22
CA HIS A 106 10.48 -3.44 -35.00
C HIS A 106 9.04 -3.04 -35.35
N GLY A 107 8.54 -1.91 -34.81
CA GLY A 107 7.15 -1.46 -35.04
C GLY A 107 6.07 -2.29 -34.34
N THR A 108 6.46 -3.37 -33.64
CA THR A 108 5.55 -4.32 -32.98
C THR A 108 6.16 -4.86 -31.70
N ASP A 109 5.36 -5.47 -30.84
CA ASP A 109 5.80 -6.19 -29.64
C ASP A 109 5.69 -7.73 -29.77
N SER A 110 5.34 -8.25 -30.95
CA SER A 110 5.03 -9.67 -31.15
C SER A 110 6.17 -10.63 -30.83
N GLU A 111 7.41 -10.23 -31.01
CA GLU A 111 8.59 -11.04 -30.73
C GLU A 111 9.28 -10.70 -29.39
N PHE A 112 8.70 -9.80 -28.62
CA PHE A 112 9.22 -9.48 -27.32
C PHE A 112 8.78 -10.52 -26.28
N HIS A 113 9.75 -11.17 -25.66
CA HIS A 113 9.51 -12.20 -24.64
C HIS A 113 10.39 -11.99 -23.41
N LEU A 114 9.85 -12.35 -22.24
CA LEU A 114 10.59 -12.47 -21.00
C LEU A 114 10.99 -13.95 -20.80
N SER A 115 12.28 -14.19 -20.52
CA SER A 115 12.75 -15.53 -20.11
C SER A 115 12.22 -15.91 -18.72
N ALA A 116 12.29 -17.20 -18.38
CA ALA A 116 11.93 -17.69 -17.06
C ALA A 116 12.73 -17.00 -15.93
N GLU A 117 14.03 -16.76 -16.15
CA GLU A 117 14.90 -16.04 -15.21
C GLU A 117 14.46 -14.58 -15.01
N GLN A 118 14.07 -13.88 -16.10
CA GLN A 118 13.57 -12.51 -16.02
C GLN A 118 12.22 -12.45 -15.28
N CYS A 119 11.34 -13.41 -15.53
CA CYS A 119 10.09 -13.55 -14.79
C CYS A 119 10.34 -13.87 -13.31
N GLN A 120 11.33 -14.69 -12.98
CA GLN A 120 11.74 -14.96 -11.61
C GLN A 120 12.20 -13.69 -10.89
N GLY A 121 13.09 -12.91 -11.50
CA GLY A 121 13.55 -11.63 -10.93
C GLY A 121 12.41 -10.64 -10.70
N LEU A 122 11.44 -10.56 -11.63
CA LEU A 122 10.25 -9.73 -11.47
C LEU A 122 9.35 -10.22 -10.32
N ARG A 123 9.21 -11.54 -10.12
CA ARG A 123 8.47 -12.10 -8.98
C ARG A 123 9.12 -11.76 -7.65
N GLU A 124 10.44 -11.90 -7.55
CA GLU A 124 11.19 -11.55 -6.34
C GLU A 124 11.05 -10.06 -6.01
N GLU A 125 11.11 -9.22 -7.03
CA GLU A 125 10.88 -7.78 -6.87
C GLU A 125 9.44 -7.49 -6.42
N ALA A 126 8.43 -8.18 -6.95
CA ALA A 126 7.04 -8.03 -6.53
C ALA A 126 6.84 -8.33 -5.04
N VAL A 127 7.59 -9.30 -4.49
CA VAL A 127 7.57 -9.61 -3.05
C VAL A 127 8.15 -8.47 -2.21
N MET A 128 9.20 -7.79 -2.66
CA MET A 128 9.74 -6.63 -1.94
C MET A 128 8.68 -5.50 -1.84
N TYR A 129 8.00 -5.20 -2.95
CA TYR A 129 6.91 -4.22 -2.95
C TYR A 129 5.70 -4.67 -2.12
N TYR A 130 5.40 -5.98 -2.08
CA TYR A 130 4.39 -6.55 -1.19
C TYR A 130 4.70 -6.26 0.28
N GLN A 131 5.91 -6.53 0.74
CA GLN A 131 6.34 -6.25 2.11
C GLN A 131 6.20 -4.75 2.43
N ARG A 132 6.56 -3.89 1.48
CA ARG A 132 6.48 -2.45 1.66
C ARG A 132 5.04 -1.96 1.73
N TYR A 133 4.15 -2.34 0.80
CA TYR A 133 2.80 -1.82 0.86
C TYR A 133 1.98 -2.36 2.05
N LEU A 134 2.29 -3.57 2.55
CA LEU A 134 1.73 -4.04 3.82
C LEU A 134 2.13 -3.13 4.98
N SER A 135 3.43 -2.83 5.07
CA SER A 135 3.97 -1.95 6.10
C SER A 135 3.40 -0.54 6.01
N LEU A 136 3.32 0.02 4.80
CA LEU A 136 2.74 1.33 4.54
C LEU A 136 1.24 1.40 4.89
N PHE A 137 0.52 0.29 4.68
CA PHE A 137 -0.89 0.22 5.05
C PHE A 137 -1.11 0.29 6.57
N VAL A 138 -0.23 -0.35 7.36
CA VAL A 138 -0.28 -0.32 8.83
C VAL A 138 -0.08 1.09 9.37
N ILE A 139 0.80 1.87 8.76
CA ILE A 139 1.09 3.26 9.18
C ILE A 139 0.25 4.29 8.40
N GLU A 140 -0.79 3.85 7.71
CA GLU A 140 -1.79 4.67 7.03
C GLU A 140 -1.24 5.56 5.89
N GLU A 141 -0.09 5.21 5.32
CA GLU A 141 0.49 5.86 4.13
C GLU A 141 -0.20 5.39 2.85
N PHE A 142 -1.52 5.61 2.76
CA PHE A 142 -2.38 5.02 1.74
C PHE A 142 -1.99 5.42 0.31
N GLY A 143 -1.49 6.64 0.08
CA GLY A 143 -1.03 7.06 -1.24
C GLY A 143 0.14 6.19 -1.76
N ALA A 144 1.07 5.85 -0.87
CA ALA A 144 2.17 4.96 -1.19
C ALA A 144 1.71 3.50 -1.38
N VAL A 145 0.68 3.06 -0.65
CA VAL A 145 0.05 1.74 -0.87
C VAL A 145 -0.56 1.66 -2.26
N VAL A 146 -1.31 2.68 -2.70
CA VAL A 146 -1.90 2.74 -4.06
C VAL A 146 -0.78 2.65 -5.10
N ARG A 147 0.26 3.46 -4.99
CA ARG A 147 1.42 3.44 -5.89
C ARG A 147 2.03 2.05 -6.03
N ASP A 148 2.34 1.38 -4.91
CA ASP A 148 3.03 0.09 -4.90
C ASP A 148 2.12 -1.06 -5.36
N THR A 149 0.83 -1.01 -5.05
CA THR A 149 -0.14 -2.00 -5.53
C THR A 149 -0.43 -1.84 -7.02
N ASP A 150 -0.55 -0.61 -7.54
CA ASP A 150 -0.69 -0.34 -8.98
C ASP A 150 0.53 -0.85 -9.74
N ARG A 151 1.73 -0.62 -9.19
CA ARG A 151 2.98 -1.15 -9.76
C ARG A 151 2.95 -2.67 -9.83
N ASN A 152 2.53 -3.38 -8.79
CA ASN A 152 2.46 -4.83 -8.79
C ASN A 152 1.36 -5.37 -9.72
N LEU A 153 0.22 -4.69 -9.84
CA LEU A 153 -0.80 -5.04 -10.84
C LEU A 153 -0.25 -4.89 -12.27
N ARG A 154 0.48 -3.80 -12.56
CA ARG A 154 1.15 -3.58 -13.85
C ARG A 154 2.18 -4.66 -14.15
N LEU A 155 2.94 -5.10 -13.14
CA LEU A 155 3.89 -6.21 -13.29
C LEU A 155 3.19 -7.53 -13.65
N ILE A 156 2.07 -7.84 -13.00
CA ILE A 156 1.28 -9.05 -13.32
C ILE A 156 0.79 -8.99 -14.76
N ASP A 157 0.28 -7.83 -15.21
CA ASP A 157 -0.16 -7.63 -16.59
C ASP A 157 1.01 -7.79 -17.57
N PHE A 158 2.19 -7.28 -17.22
CA PHE A 158 3.39 -7.35 -18.04
C PHE A 158 3.88 -8.80 -18.19
N CYS A 159 4.03 -9.55 -17.10
CA CYS A 159 4.38 -10.96 -17.13
C CYS A 159 3.30 -11.78 -17.87
N GLY A 160 2.03 -11.53 -17.59
CA GLY A 160 0.91 -12.22 -18.24
C GLY A 160 0.87 -12.05 -19.76
N LYS A 161 1.41 -10.93 -20.27
CA LYS A 161 1.47 -10.67 -21.70
C LYS A 161 2.76 -11.16 -22.37
N TYR A 162 3.90 -11.01 -21.71
CA TYR A 162 5.21 -11.15 -22.33
C TYR A 162 6.04 -12.32 -21.85
N ALA A 163 5.64 -13.06 -20.81
CA ALA A 163 6.37 -14.27 -20.42
C ALA A 163 6.35 -15.31 -21.54
N ALA A 164 7.50 -15.93 -21.79
CA ALA A 164 7.64 -16.98 -22.80
C ALA A 164 6.87 -18.25 -22.46
N HIS A 165 6.79 -18.58 -21.15
CA HIS A 165 6.14 -19.82 -20.66
C HIS A 165 4.79 -19.50 -20.01
N GLU A 166 3.79 -20.35 -20.25
CA GLU A 166 2.43 -20.18 -19.70
C GLU A 166 2.42 -20.22 -18.15
N GLU A 167 3.28 -21.02 -17.54
CA GLU A 167 3.41 -21.07 -16.07
C GLU A 167 3.83 -19.71 -15.50
N ASP A 168 4.78 -19.02 -16.12
CA ASP A 168 5.24 -17.70 -15.71
C ASP A 168 4.17 -16.61 -15.88
N LYS A 169 3.27 -16.77 -16.86
CA LYS A 169 2.13 -15.87 -17.05
C LYS A 169 1.12 -15.98 -15.90
N LEU A 170 0.96 -17.15 -15.32
CA LEU A 170 -0.13 -17.45 -14.39
C LEU A 170 0.29 -17.38 -12.92
N VAL A 171 1.57 -17.61 -12.61
CA VAL A 171 2.04 -17.77 -11.23
C VAL A 171 1.71 -16.58 -10.32
N LEU A 172 1.71 -15.36 -10.86
CA LEU A 172 1.38 -14.15 -10.11
C LEU A 172 -0.10 -13.80 -10.13
N GLU A 173 -0.88 -14.36 -11.04
CA GLU A 173 -2.31 -14.05 -11.16
C GLU A 173 -3.09 -14.40 -9.89
N GLN A 174 -2.70 -15.43 -9.15
CA GLN A 174 -3.34 -15.81 -7.88
C GLN A 174 -3.36 -14.68 -6.84
N TYR A 175 -2.42 -13.73 -6.91
CA TYR A 175 -2.33 -12.60 -5.98
C TYR A 175 -3.15 -11.39 -6.43
N ARG A 176 -3.62 -11.36 -7.68
CA ARG A 176 -4.36 -10.22 -8.26
C ARG A 176 -5.59 -9.81 -7.43
N PRO A 177 -6.45 -10.73 -6.94
CA PRO A 177 -7.58 -10.35 -6.10
C PRO A 177 -7.15 -9.62 -4.82
N TYR A 178 -6.11 -10.13 -4.16
CA TYR A 178 -5.58 -9.53 -2.93
C TYR A 178 -5.00 -8.13 -3.18
N ILE A 179 -4.15 -7.98 -4.20
CA ILE A 179 -3.54 -6.69 -4.54
C ILE A 179 -4.63 -5.67 -4.93
N THR A 180 -5.63 -6.09 -5.73
CA THR A 180 -6.78 -5.25 -6.10
C THR A 180 -7.57 -4.80 -4.87
N MET A 181 -7.79 -5.69 -3.90
CA MET A 181 -8.46 -5.35 -2.65
C MET A 181 -7.65 -4.34 -1.84
N MET A 182 -6.33 -4.52 -1.70
CA MET A 182 -5.46 -3.59 -0.98
C MET A 182 -5.43 -2.20 -1.64
N ASN A 183 -5.35 -2.14 -2.96
CA ASN A 183 -5.41 -0.91 -3.75
C ASN A 183 -6.74 -0.16 -3.52
N ALA A 184 -7.87 -0.85 -3.68
CA ALA A 184 -9.19 -0.26 -3.48
C ALA A 184 -9.43 0.20 -2.03
N ARG A 185 -8.91 -0.54 -1.04
CA ARG A 185 -8.98 -0.14 0.37
C ARG A 185 -8.20 1.14 0.63
N ALA A 186 -6.97 1.21 0.13
CA ALA A 186 -6.13 2.39 0.31
C ALA A 186 -6.73 3.62 -0.39
N GLY A 187 -7.16 3.49 -1.65
CA GLY A 187 -7.83 4.56 -2.39
C GLY A 187 -9.10 5.06 -1.69
N ALA A 188 -9.94 4.13 -1.24
CA ALA A 188 -11.14 4.51 -0.49
C ALA A 188 -10.82 5.16 0.86
N SER A 189 -9.74 4.75 1.55
CA SER A 189 -9.31 5.36 2.82
C SER A 189 -8.88 6.82 2.62
N ILE A 190 -8.15 7.13 1.55
CA ILE A 190 -7.80 8.51 1.17
C ILE A 190 -9.07 9.35 0.98
N GLN A 191 -10.00 8.87 0.17
CA GLN A 191 -11.23 9.60 -0.14
C GLN A 191 -12.12 9.80 1.09
N VAL A 192 -12.17 8.81 2.01
CA VAL A 192 -12.86 8.95 3.30
C VAL A 192 -12.22 10.03 4.15
N SER A 193 -10.88 10.11 4.24
CA SER A 193 -10.18 11.14 5.00
C SER A 193 -10.40 12.55 4.42
N GLU A 194 -10.67 12.64 3.12
CA GLU A 194 -11.02 13.89 2.41
C GLU A 194 -12.53 14.22 2.47
N GLY A 195 -13.35 13.38 3.13
CA GLY A 195 -14.80 13.55 3.19
C GLY A 195 -15.54 13.17 1.90
N LYS A 196 -14.87 12.61 0.89
CA LYS A 196 -15.41 12.20 -0.41
C LYS A 196 -16.02 10.81 -0.36
N LEU A 197 -17.08 10.65 0.45
CA LEU A 197 -17.69 9.31 0.69
C LEU A 197 -18.28 8.67 -0.58
N PRO A 198 -18.93 9.39 -1.52
CA PRO A 198 -19.39 8.80 -2.77
C PRO A 198 -18.25 8.23 -3.61
N ASP A 199 -17.14 8.97 -3.77
CA ASP A 199 -15.95 8.55 -4.53
C ASP A 199 -15.32 7.29 -3.92
N ALA A 200 -15.28 7.23 -2.58
CA ALA A 200 -14.80 6.05 -1.86
C ALA A 200 -15.65 4.81 -2.15
N LEU A 201 -16.97 4.95 -2.27
CA LEU A 201 -17.87 3.87 -2.65
C LEU A 201 -17.68 3.45 -4.10
N GLU A 202 -17.44 4.39 -5.00
CA GLU A 202 -17.13 4.11 -6.40
C GLU A 202 -15.83 3.33 -6.53
N THR A 203 -14.76 3.77 -5.86
CA THR A 203 -13.46 3.07 -5.82
C THR A 203 -13.62 1.61 -5.36
N ILE A 204 -14.40 1.38 -4.31
CA ILE A 204 -14.69 0.01 -3.83
C ILE A 204 -15.49 -0.77 -4.87
N THR A 205 -16.46 -0.15 -5.53
CA THR A 205 -17.30 -0.80 -6.55
C THR A 205 -16.45 -1.25 -7.74
N VAL A 206 -15.53 -0.39 -8.21
CA VAL A 206 -14.55 -0.71 -9.26
C VAL A 206 -13.65 -1.86 -8.82
N GLY A 207 -13.15 -1.85 -7.58
CA GLY A 207 -12.35 -2.93 -7.02
C GLY A 207 -13.10 -4.27 -7.03
N LEU A 208 -14.35 -4.28 -6.58
CA LEU A 208 -15.22 -5.48 -6.60
C LEU A 208 -15.46 -5.99 -8.02
N ALA A 209 -15.67 -5.08 -9.00
CA ALA A 209 -15.86 -5.44 -10.40
C ALA A 209 -14.59 -6.07 -11.00
N ARG A 210 -13.41 -5.54 -10.68
CA ARG A 210 -12.10 -6.10 -11.11
C ARG A 210 -11.89 -7.51 -10.55
N ILE A 211 -12.16 -7.74 -9.25
CA ILE A 211 -12.08 -9.06 -8.63
C ILE A 211 -13.08 -10.02 -9.27
N LYS A 212 -14.33 -9.60 -9.49
CA LYS A 212 -15.33 -10.42 -10.18
C LYS A 212 -14.89 -10.80 -11.60
N LYS A 213 -14.32 -9.85 -12.36
CA LYS A 213 -13.79 -10.09 -13.71
C LYS A 213 -12.67 -11.13 -13.70
N PHE A 214 -11.79 -11.09 -12.68
CA PHE A 214 -10.73 -12.09 -12.49
C PHE A 214 -11.33 -13.49 -12.38
N PHE A 215 -12.25 -13.73 -11.44
CA PHE A 215 -12.84 -15.06 -11.26
C PHE A 215 -13.60 -15.55 -12.50
N ARG A 216 -14.29 -14.64 -13.22
CA ARG A 216 -14.94 -14.99 -14.50
C ARG A 216 -13.93 -15.42 -15.57
N ARG A 217 -12.79 -14.72 -15.67
CA ARG A 217 -11.72 -15.07 -16.64
C ARG A 217 -11.21 -16.50 -16.44
N PHE A 218 -11.18 -16.98 -15.21
CA PHE A 218 -10.72 -18.32 -14.86
C PHE A 218 -11.85 -19.35 -14.70
N GLY A 219 -13.09 -19.02 -15.07
CA GLY A 219 -14.24 -19.93 -14.94
C GLY A 219 -14.60 -20.29 -13.50
N GLN A 220 -14.23 -19.45 -12.51
CA GLN A 220 -14.38 -19.69 -11.07
C GLN A 220 -15.42 -18.74 -10.44
N GLU A 221 -16.54 -18.50 -11.08
CA GLU A 221 -17.52 -17.53 -10.62
C GLU A 221 -18.11 -17.87 -9.24
N ASP A 222 -18.26 -19.15 -8.90
CA ASP A 222 -18.75 -19.57 -7.58
C ASP A 222 -17.73 -19.26 -6.47
N ALA A 223 -16.42 -19.39 -6.75
CA ALA A 223 -15.36 -19.01 -5.82
C ALA A 223 -15.42 -17.51 -5.46
N TYR A 224 -15.86 -16.63 -6.38
CA TYR A 224 -16.05 -15.20 -6.10
C TYR A 224 -17.05 -14.95 -4.96
N ARG A 225 -18.07 -15.77 -4.80
CA ARG A 225 -19.06 -15.61 -3.71
C ARG A 225 -18.42 -15.81 -2.34
N GLN A 226 -17.43 -16.69 -2.24
CA GLN A 226 -16.70 -17.03 -1.02
C GLN A 226 -15.39 -16.24 -0.87
N CYS A 227 -15.00 -15.45 -1.88
CA CYS A 227 -13.77 -14.67 -1.90
C CYS A 227 -13.69 -13.72 -0.71
N ASN A 228 -12.63 -13.86 0.08
CA ASN A 228 -12.39 -13.06 1.28
C ASN A 228 -12.18 -11.58 0.95
N GLU A 229 -11.44 -11.30 -0.11
CA GLU A 229 -11.11 -9.97 -0.60
C GLU A 229 -12.37 -9.18 -0.97
N ALA A 230 -13.28 -9.81 -1.70
CA ALA A 230 -14.59 -9.22 -2.03
C ALA A 230 -15.44 -8.99 -0.78
N ARG A 231 -15.38 -9.91 0.20
CA ARG A 231 -16.09 -9.77 1.49
C ARG A 231 -15.58 -8.59 2.29
N ILE A 232 -14.26 -8.38 2.33
CA ILE A 232 -13.62 -7.23 3.00
C ILE A 232 -14.11 -5.92 2.37
N LEU A 233 -14.07 -5.80 1.04
CA LEU A 233 -14.53 -4.61 0.33
C LEU A 233 -16.02 -4.34 0.55
N ARG A 234 -16.89 -5.37 0.51
CA ARG A 234 -18.33 -5.21 0.80
C ARG A 234 -18.59 -4.70 2.23
N ARG A 235 -17.81 -5.19 3.21
CA ARG A 235 -17.90 -4.70 4.60
C ARG A 235 -17.47 -3.23 4.70
N LEU A 236 -16.40 -2.85 4.02
CA LEU A 236 -15.94 -1.46 3.97
C LEU A 236 -17.01 -0.56 3.32
N ALA A 237 -17.55 -0.94 2.17
CA ALA A 237 -18.65 -0.20 1.53
C ALA A 237 -19.86 -0.02 2.46
N LYS A 238 -20.25 -1.07 3.19
CA LYS A 238 -21.35 -0.97 4.16
C LYS A 238 -21.04 0.03 5.29
N ARG A 239 -19.80 0.06 5.77
CA ARG A 239 -19.36 1.01 6.81
C ARG A 239 -19.40 2.45 6.30
N ILE A 240 -18.90 2.71 5.10
CA ILE A 240 -18.91 4.05 4.47
C ILE A 240 -20.35 4.50 4.19
N LYS A 241 -21.21 3.63 3.66
CA LYS A 241 -22.63 3.94 3.41
C LYS A 241 -23.40 4.40 4.66
N ARG A 242 -22.99 3.94 5.85
CA ARG A 242 -23.60 4.38 7.11
C ARG A 242 -23.21 5.80 7.52
N GLN A 243 -22.11 6.32 6.96
CA GLN A 243 -21.62 7.68 7.22
C GLN A 243 -22.21 8.71 6.26
N LEU A 244 -22.82 8.26 5.15
CA LEU A 244 -23.49 9.17 4.22
C LEU A 244 -24.66 9.85 4.92
N PRO A 245 -24.87 11.16 4.70
CA PRO A 245 -26.10 11.83 5.11
C PRO A 245 -27.29 11.04 4.58
N VAL A 246 -28.23 10.77 5.45
CA VAL A 246 -29.48 10.11 5.02
C VAL A 246 -30.28 11.19 4.28
N ASP A 247 -30.44 11.01 2.98
CA ASP A 247 -31.35 11.82 2.19
C ASP A 247 -32.74 11.80 2.85
N PRO A 248 -33.26 12.96 3.30
CA PRO A 248 -34.54 13.05 3.97
C PRO A 248 -35.68 12.44 3.13
N VAL A 249 -35.65 12.66 1.81
CA VAL A 249 -36.65 12.13 0.87
C VAL A 249 -36.55 10.62 0.78
N ALA A 250 -35.32 10.06 0.63
CA ALA A 250 -35.12 8.63 0.63
C ALA A 250 -35.48 7.95 1.98
N ARG A 251 -35.37 8.68 3.10
CA ARG A 251 -35.85 8.20 4.41
C ARG A 251 -37.36 8.10 4.43
N LEU A 252 -38.07 9.14 3.97
CA LEU A 252 -39.53 9.16 3.89
C LEU A 252 -40.05 8.08 2.95
N HIS A 253 -39.45 7.87 1.79
CA HIS A 253 -39.82 6.78 0.89
C HIS A 253 -39.71 5.39 1.55
N ARG A 254 -38.67 5.14 2.34
CA ARG A 254 -38.50 3.88 3.09
C ARG A 254 -39.58 3.72 4.16
N GLN A 255 -39.95 4.80 4.86
CA GLN A 255 -41.04 4.78 5.84
C GLN A 255 -42.39 4.54 5.16
N LEU A 256 -42.65 5.19 4.01
CA LEU A 256 -43.85 4.98 3.21
C LEU A 256 -43.98 3.50 2.78
N GLN A 257 -42.91 2.91 2.24
CA GLN A 257 -42.96 1.48 1.88
C GLN A 257 -43.22 0.57 3.08
N LYS A 258 -42.71 0.93 4.26
CA LYS A 258 -42.94 0.17 5.48
C LYS A 258 -44.40 0.34 5.94
N ALA A 259 -44.95 1.55 5.91
CA ALA A 259 -46.36 1.81 6.26
C ALA A 259 -47.32 1.07 5.33
N ILE A 260 -47.02 1.05 4.01
CA ILE A 260 -47.84 0.30 3.04
C ILE A 260 -47.78 -1.21 3.36
N LYS A 261 -46.60 -1.79 3.67
CA LYS A 261 -46.49 -3.20 4.03
C LYS A 261 -47.21 -3.60 5.31
N LEU A 262 -47.38 -2.64 6.21
CA LEU A 262 -48.10 -2.82 7.49
C LEU A 262 -49.59 -2.42 7.38
N GLU A 263 -50.05 -2.09 6.17
CA GLU A 263 -51.45 -1.62 5.88
C GLU A 263 -51.84 -0.36 6.67
N ALA A 264 -50.85 0.41 7.14
CA ALA A 264 -51.06 1.66 7.86
C ALA A 264 -51.33 2.82 6.86
N TYR A 265 -52.46 2.82 6.21
CA TYR A 265 -52.77 3.69 5.07
C TYR A 265 -52.84 5.18 5.43
N GLU A 266 -53.24 5.55 6.65
CA GLU A 266 -53.25 6.95 7.11
C GLU A 266 -51.81 7.50 7.26
N GLU A 267 -50.91 6.67 7.78
CA GLU A 267 -49.46 7.04 7.90
C GLU A 267 -48.83 7.11 6.53
N ALA A 268 -49.15 6.18 5.65
CA ALA A 268 -48.67 6.17 4.27
C ALA A 268 -49.09 7.43 3.50
N ALA A 269 -50.31 7.91 3.67
CA ALA A 269 -50.84 9.14 3.07
C ALA A 269 -50.02 10.38 3.55
N LYS A 270 -49.85 10.52 4.86
CA LYS A 270 -49.04 11.60 5.44
C LYS A 270 -47.58 11.63 4.93
N LEU A 271 -46.93 10.46 4.84
CA LEU A 271 -45.56 10.34 4.34
C LEU A 271 -45.48 10.68 2.85
N ARG A 272 -46.48 10.27 2.03
CA ARG A 272 -46.55 10.65 0.62
C ARG A 272 -46.62 12.17 0.45
N ASP A 273 -47.53 12.84 1.21
CA ASP A 273 -47.73 14.28 1.13
C ASP A 273 -46.47 15.06 1.60
N GLN A 274 -45.74 14.57 2.59
CA GLN A 274 -44.43 15.10 3.01
C GLN A 274 -43.36 14.99 1.89
N ILE A 275 -43.28 13.85 1.20
CA ILE A 275 -42.37 13.63 0.07
C ILE A 275 -42.69 14.64 -1.03
N GLN A 276 -43.95 14.77 -1.43
CA GLN A 276 -44.38 15.69 -2.47
C GLN A 276 -44.09 17.18 -2.13
N GLY A 277 -44.25 17.57 -0.86
CA GLY A 277 -43.90 18.91 -0.40
C GLY A 277 -42.36 19.19 -0.46
N MET A 278 -41.54 18.21 -0.16
CA MET A 278 -40.07 18.35 -0.25
C MET A 278 -39.56 18.37 -1.69
N GLU A 279 -40.17 17.59 -2.60
CA GLU A 279 -39.81 17.58 -4.02
C GLU A 279 -40.24 18.85 -4.78
N GLN A 280 -41.28 19.53 -4.33
CA GLN A 280 -41.76 20.78 -4.92
C GLN A 280 -41.04 22.02 -4.36
N GLY A 281 -40.34 21.90 -3.24
CA GLY A 281 -39.60 22.99 -2.57
C GLY A 281 -38.09 22.97 -2.82
N ALA A 282 -37.57 22.03 -3.61
CA ALA A 282 -36.14 21.90 -4.00
C ALA A 282 -35.95 22.39 -5.44
#